data_2e4ce517b9349672b8cc85939dc8377b
#
_entry.id   2e4ce517b9349672b8cc85939dc8377b
#
_cell.length_a   1.000
_cell.length_b   1.000
_cell.length_c   1.000
_cell.angle_alpha   90.00
_cell.angle_beta   90.00
_cell.angle_gamma   90.00
#
_symmetry.space_group_name_H-M   'P 1'
#
loop_
_entity.id
_entity.type
_entity.pdbx_description
1 polymer ?
#
loop_
_entity_poly.entity_id
_entity_poly.type
_entity_poly.pdbx_seq_one_letter_code
_entity_poly.pdbx_strand_id
1 'polypeptide(L)'
;MDLISVNDKKFFIKQLLGKGKGGYSYLVENEQNEEFVVKQIHHEPCDYYNFGNKIEAEKNDYKRLCETGILIPRMYSIDETKETILKEYIKGDTAFTLVKNDALPHDAILQLEDMAQKVKEFGLNIDYFPTNFVLQIGRFYYIDYECNSYMAEWNFENWGIKYWSKTKEFLDYLRDHPDL
;
A
#
# COMPACT_ATOMS: atom_id res chain seq x y z
N MET A 1 -10.78 23.25 7.01
CA MET A 1 -10.73 21.80 6.83
C MET A 1 -10.62 21.55 5.33
N ASP A 2 -9.54 20.94 4.91
CA ASP A 2 -9.27 20.76 3.49
C ASP A 2 -10.17 19.69 2.89
N LEU A 3 -10.63 19.92 1.67
CA LEU A 3 -11.53 19.03 0.93
C LEU A 3 -10.82 18.41 -0.27
N ILE A 4 -11.09 17.15 -0.51
CA ILE A 4 -10.71 16.43 -1.72
C ILE A 4 -11.96 15.81 -2.34
N SER A 5 -12.00 15.66 -3.65
CA SER A 5 -13.17 15.10 -4.32
C SER A 5 -12.82 13.95 -5.25
N VAL A 6 -13.76 13.00 -5.36
CA VAL A 6 -13.71 11.88 -6.30
C VAL A 6 -15.10 11.78 -6.96
N ASN A 7 -15.18 11.96 -8.28
CA ASN A 7 -16.46 11.94 -9.03
C ASN A 7 -17.55 12.80 -8.36
N ASP A 8 -17.26 14.08 -8.12
CA ASP A 8 -18.14 15.08 -7.50
C ASP A 8 -18.51 14.82 -6.03
N LYS A 9 -18.15 13.68 -5.45
CA LYS A 9 -18.27 13.44 -4.00
C LYS A 9 -17.14 14.13 -3.28
N LYS A 10 -17.47 14.86 -2.22
CA LYS A 10 -16.51 15.61 -1.40
C LYS A 10 -16.18 14.84 -0.11
N PHE A 11 -14.93 14.91 0.29
CA PHE A 11 -14.42 14.28 1.49
C PHE A 11 -13.56 15.28 2.27
N PHE A 12 -13.65 15.22 3.59
CA PHE A 12 -12.81 16.02 4.49
C PHE A 12 -11.48 15.29 4.72
N ILE A 13 -10.35 15.96 4.46
CA ILE A 13 -9.04 15.42 4.73
C ILE A 13 -8.78 15.43 6.25
N LYS A 14 -8.52 14.26 6.80
CA LYS A 14 -8.19 14.06 8.22
C LYS A 14 -6.67 14.05 8.43
N GLN A 15 -5.95 13.33 7.58
CA GLN A 15 -4.53 13.08 7.74
C GLN A 15 -3.90 12.66 6.41
N LEU A 16 -2.64 13.07 6.19
CA LEU A 16 -1.79 12.46 5.18
C LEU A 16 -1.25 11.14 5.73
N LEU A 17 -1.56 10.03 5.06
CA LEU A 17 -1.08 8.70 5.43
C LEU A 17 0.29 8.37 4.82
N GLY A 18 0.57 8.90 3.65
CA GLY A 18 1.85 8.67 2.98
C GLY A 18 1.96 9.38 1.64
N LYS A 19 3.21 9.52 1.21
CA LYS A 19 3.61 9.99 -0.10
C LYS A 19 4.43 8.89 -0.78
N GLY A 20 3.90 8.35 -1.86
CA GLY A 20 4.60 7.39 -2.71
C GLY A 20 5.02 7.99 -4.05
N LYS A 21 5.66 7.18 -4.89
CA LYS A 21 6.04 7.55 -6.27
C LYS A 21 4.83 7.90 -7.13
N GLY A 22 3.69 7.24 -6.88
CA GLY A 22 2.46 7.40 -7.64
C GLY A 22 1.55 8.51 -7.16
N GLY A 23 1.60 8.91 -5.89
CA GLY A 23 0.65 9.87 -5.35
C GLY A 23 0.73 10.06 -3.85
N TYR A 24 -0.18 10.91 -3.37
CA TYR A 24 -0.42 11.15 -1.94
C TYR A 24 -1.65 10.36 -1.50
N SER A 25 -1.55 9.65 -0.39
CA SER A 25 -2.67 8.93 0.21
C SER A 25 -3.16 9.66 1.46
N TYR A 26 -4.44 10.04 1.46
CA TYR A 26 -5.08 10.75 2.55
C TYR A 26 -6.14 9.89 3.23
N LEU A 27 -6.13 9.85 4.55
CA LEU A 27 -7.30 9.45 5.31
C LEU A 27 -8.34 10.56 5.20
N VAL A 28 -9.53 10.19 4.77
CA VAL A 28 -10.63 11.13 4.54
C VAL A 28 -11.92 10.63 5.20
N GLU A 29 -12.85 11.55 5.41
CA GLU A 29 -14.17 11.28 5.99
C GLU A 29 -15.25 11.92 5.14
N ASN A 30 -16.35 11.20 4.94
CA ASN A 30 -17.55 11.77 4.29
C ASN A 30 -18.47 12.50 5.32
N GLU A 31 -19.57 13.04 4.85
CA GLU A 31 -20.56 13.74 5.71
C GLU A 31 -21.23 12.84 6.76
N GLN A 32 -21.18 11.53 6.58
CA GLN A 32 -21.69 10.52 7.49
C GLN A 32 -20.67 10.02 8.50
N ASN A 33 -19.48 10.65 8.55
CA ASN A 33 -18.32 10.25 9.36
C ASN A 33 -17.77 8.84 9.03
N GLU A 34 -17.97 8.40 7.79
CA GLU A 34 -17.35 7.17 7.31
C GLU A 34 -15.96 7.46 6.76
N GLU A 35 -14.99 6.62 7.15
CA GLU A 35 -13.58 6.79 6.82
C GLU A 35 -13.20 6.02 5.53
N PHE A 36 -12.42 6.67 4.69
CA PHE A 36 -11.89 6.15 3.43
C PHE A 36 -10.44 6.58 3.23
N VAL A 37 -9.80 6.04 2.20
CA VAL A 37 -8.54 6.57 1.67
C VAL A 37 -8.81 7.19 0.31
N VAL A 38 -8.34 8.41 0.09
CA VAL A 38 -8.22 8.99 -1.25
C VAL A 38 -6.75 9.09 -1.64
N LYS A 39 -6.39 8.42 -2.74
CA LYS A 39 -5.08 8.59 -3.37
C LYS A 39 -5.20 9.66 -4.45
N GLN A 40 -4.44 10.75 -4.29
CA GLN A 40 -4.24 11.78 -5.30
C GLN A 40 -2.99 11.48 -6.08
N ILE A 41 -3.11 11.21 -7.36
CA ILE A 41 -1.96 11.03 -8.24
C ILE A 41 -1.21 12.36 -8.36
N HIS A 42 0.11 12.31 -8.38
CA HIS A 42 0.97 13.45 -8.69
C HIS A 42 1.86 13.15 -9.91
N HIS A 43 2.34 14.20 -10.55
CA HIS A 43 3.24 14.14 -11.69
C HIS A 43 4.61 14.75 -11.37
N GLU A 44 5.00 14.68 -10.09
CA GLU A 44 6.33 15.12 -9.67
C GLU A 44 7.41 14.27 -10.34
N PRO A 45 8.51 14.88 -10.82
CA PRO A 45 9.59 14.15 -11.47
C PRO A 45 10.16 13.06 -10.57
N CYS A 46 10.41 11.89 -11.13
CA CYS A 46 11.10 10.80 -10.48
C CYS A 46 12.20 10.29 -11.40
N ASP A 47 13.45 10.35 -10.93
CA ASP A 47 14.63 10.00 -11.71
C ASP A 47 14.69 8.52 -12.15
N TYR A 48 13.87 7.67 -11.52
CA TYR A 48 13.91 6.22 -11.71
C TYR A 48 12.73 5.64 -12.49
N TYR A 49 11.72 6.47 -12.85
CA TYR A 49 10.51 5.94 -13.43
C TYR A 49 9.86 6.92 -14.42
N ASN A 50 9.67 6.46 -15.65
CA ASN A 50 8.81 7.16 -16.60
C ASN A 50 7.41 6.57 -16.48
N PHE A 51 6.56 7.23 -15.68
CA PHE A 51 5.18 6.82 -15.51
C PHE A 51 4.37 7.22 -16.76
N GLY A 52 3.85 6.26 -17.49
CA GLY A 52 2.77 6.50 -18.44
C GLY A 52 1.50 6.99 -17.75
N ASN A 53 0.35 6.51 -18.14
CA ASN A 53 -0.91 6.81 -17.45
C ASN A 53 -0.97 6.09 -16.10
N LYS A 54 -0.72 6.82 -15.01
CA LYS A 54 -0.71 6.28 -13.64
C LYS A 54 -2.07 5.74 -13.20
N ILE A 55 -3.16 6.39 -13.60
CA ILE A 55 -4.53 5.92 -13.30
C ILE A 55 -4.79 4.57 -13.96
N GLU A 56 -4.42 4.42 -15.21
CA GLU A 56 -4.58 3.15 -15.93
C GLU A 56 -3.71 2.04 -15.32
N ALA A 57 -2.49 2.37 -14.90
CA ALA A 57 -1.61 1.44 -14.19
C ALA A 57 -2.24 0.95 -12.87
N GLU A 58 -2.78 1.86 -12.04
CA GLU A 58 -3.47 1.53 -10.79
C GLU A 58 -4.69 0.62 -11.03
N LYS A 59 -5.50 0.92 -12.06
CA LYS A 59 -6.67 0.09 -12.45
C LYS A 59 -6.25 -1.32 -12.83
N ASN A 60 -5.24 -1.43 -13.67
CA ASN A 60 -4.75 -2.71 -14.18
C ASN A 60 -4.11 -3.54 -13.08
N ASP A 61 -3.30 -2.92 -12.23
CA ASP A 61 -2.68 -3.58 -11.08
C ASP A 61 -3.72 -4.06 -10.07
N TYR A 62 -4.70 -3.23 -9.73
CA TYR A 62 -5.81 -3.62 -8.87
C TYR A 62 -6.55 -4.85 -9.42
N LYS A 63 -6.89 -4.85 -10.72
CA LYS A 63 -7.55 -5.98 -11.36
C LYS A 63 -6.73 -7.25 -11.27
N ARG A 64 -5.43 -7.18 -11.59
CA ARG A 64 -4.53 -8.35 -11.49
C ARG A 64 -4.41 -8.87 -10.06
N LEU A 65 -4.30 -7.98 -9.06
CA LEU A 65 -4.22 -8.36 -7.66
C LEU A 65 -5.52 -8.99 -7.14
N CYS A 66 -6.69 -8.52 -7.58
CA CYS A 66 -7.96 -9.16 -7.24
C CYS A 66 -8.02 -10.63 -7.65
N GLU A 67 -7.40 -10.99 -8.78
CA GLU A 67 -7.37 -12.37 -9.28
C GLU A 67 -6.52 -13.29 -8.38
N THR A 68 -5.54 -12.75 -7.66
CA THR A 68 -4.65 -13.52 -6.78
C THR A 68 -5.31 -13.98 -5.50
N GLY A 69 -6.40 -13.35 -5.09
CA GLY A 69 -7.10 -13.65 -3.85
C GLY A 69 -6.41 -13.16 -2.58
N ILE A 70 -5.36 -12.33 -2.68
CA ILE A 70 -4.75 -11.70 -1.50
C ILE A 70 -5.65 -10.58 -0.95
N LEU A 71 -5.49 -10.25 0.33
CA LEU A 71 -6.24 -9.17 0.96
C LEU A 71 -5.66 -7.81 0.54
N ILE A 72 -6.48 -7.02 -0.14
CA ILE A 72 -6.18 -5.65 -0.55
C ILE A 72 -7.37 -4.75 -0.26
N PRO A 73 -7.17 -3.42 -0.08
CA PRO A 73 -8.28 -2.49 0.03
C PRO A 73 -9.18 -2.53 -1.20
N ARG A 74 -10.47 -2.49 -1.00
CA ARG A 74 -11.42 -2.36 -2.10
C ARG A 74 -11.26 -1.00 -2.77
N MET A 75 -11.20 -0.98 -4.10
CA MET A 75 -11.29 0.24 -4.90
C MET A 75 -12.77 0.55 -5.14
N TYR A 76 -13.25 1.70 -4.66
CA TYR A 76 -14.65 2.09 -4.80
C TYR A 76 -14.92 2.87 -6.06
N SER A 77 -14.06 3.83 -6.38
CA SER A 77 -14.22 4.65 -7.58
C SER A 77 -12.92 5.36 -7.98
N ILE A 78 -12.88 5.76 -9.24
CA ILE A 78 -11.79 6.52 -9.83
C ILE A 78 -12.36 7.75 -10.51
N ASP A 79 -11.75 8.90 -10.27
CA ASP A 79 -11.98 10.14 -11.02
C ASP A 79 -10.77 10.34 -11.94
N GLU A 80 -10.94 10.01 -13.21
CA GLU A 80 -9.86 10.09 -14.20
C GLU A 80 -9.46 11.55 -14.51
N THR A 81 -10.41 12.48 -14.38
CA THR A 81 -10.17 13.90 -14.64
C THR A 81 -9.33 14.54 -13.55
N LYS A 82 -9.64 14.24 -12.30
CA LYS A 82 -8.91 14.76 -11.14
C LYS A 82 -7.77 13.86 -10.71
N GLU A 83 -7.64 12.69 -11.33
CA GLU A 83 -6.66 11.65 -11.00
C GLU A 83 -6.70 11.27 -9.50
N THR A 84 -7.91 11.06 -8.99
CA THR A 84 -8.15 10.62 -7.61
C THR A 84 -8.78 9.24 -7.57
N ILE A 85 -8.41 8.45 -6.57
CA ILE A 85 -8.89 7.08 -6.36
C ILE A 85 -9.45 6.98 -4.96
N LEU A 86 -10.72 6.57 -4.82
CA LEU A 86 -11.35 6.28 -3.55
C LEU A 86 -11.18 4.80 -3.20
N LYS A 87 -10.60 4.54 -2.04
CA LYS A 87 -10.26 3.20 -1.54
C LYS A 87 -10.84 2.96 -0.16
N GLU A 88 -11.03 1.69 0.17
CA GLU A 88 -11.27 1.24 1.53
C GLU A 88 -10.13 1.67 2.46
N TYR A 89 -10.47 2.16 3.64
CA TYR A 89 -9.50 2.39 4.71
C TYR A 89 -9.31 1.10 5.53
N ILE A 90 -8.11 0.56 5.50
CA ILE A 90 -7.71 -0.57 6.35
C ILE A 90 -7.17 0.01 7.65
N LYS A 91 -7.94 -0.13 8.72
CA LYS A 91 -7.64 0.47 10.01
C LYS A 91 -6.73 -0.43 10.85
N GLY A 92 -5.54 0.05 11.14
CA GLY A 92 -4.56 -0.67 11.95
C GLY A 92 -3.16 -0.10 11.80
N ASP A 93 -2.20 -0.71 12.47
CA ASP A 93 -0.80 -0.36 12.35
C ASP A 93 -0.16 -1.00 11.11
N THR A 94 0.80 -0.30 10.52
CA THR A 94 1.62 -0.90 9.47
C THR A 94 2.51 -1.98 10.06
N ALA A 95 2.89 -2.96 9.25
CA ALA A 95 3.86 -3.97 9.65
C ALA A 95 5.19 -3.34 10.08
N PHE A 96 5.59 -2.23 9.44
CA PHE A 96 6.79 -1.48 9.83
C PHE A 96 6.71 -0.99 11.29
N THR A 97 5.58 -0.38 11.67
CA THR A 97 5.33 0.07 13.05
C THR A 97 5.33 -1.12 14.03
N LEU A 98 4.73 -2.25 13.63
CA LEU A 98 4.69 -3.45 14.46
C LEU A 98 6.08 -4.05 14.68
N VAL A 99 6.94 -4.11 13.65
CA VAL A 99 8.34 -4.54 13.78
C VAL A 99 9.11 -3.58 14.69
N LYS A 100 8.96 -2.27 14.47
CA LYS A 100 9.62 -1.22 15.28
C LYS A 100 9.31 -1.39 16.78
N ASN A 101 8.07 -1.74 17.10
CA ASN A 101 7.57 -1.84 18.47
C ASN A 101 7.61 -3.26 19.06
N ASP A 102 8.26 -4.22 18.41
CA ASP A 102 8.29 -5.63 18.80
C ASP A 102 6.89 -6.25 18.97
N ALA A 103 5.93 -5.80 18.17
CA ALA A 103 4.51 -6.15 18.25
C ALA A 103 4.03 -6.98 17.04
N LEU A 104 4.93 -7.46 16.21
CA LEU A 104 4.57 -8.27 15.04
C LEU A 104 3.94 -9.60 15.51
N PRO A 105 2.75 -10.00 14.99
CA PRO A 105 2.13 -11.28 15.33
C PRO A 105 3.03 -12.46 15.00
N HIS A 106 2.93 -13.54 15.79
CA HIS A 106 3.77 -14.74 15.60
C HIS A 106 3.56 -15.41 14.24
N ASP A 107 2.38 -15.28 13.65
CA ASP A 107 2.02 -15.84 12.35
C ASP A 107 2.25 -14.88 11.17
N ALA A 108 2.81 -13.70 11.42
CA ALA A 108 3.00 -12.66 10.41
C ALA A 108 3.77 -13.19 9.18
N ILE A 109 4.89 -13.85 9.41
CA ILE A 109 5.73 -14.39 8.32
C ILE A 109 4.97 -15.44 7.51
N LEU A 110 4.22 -16.32 8.17
CA LEU A 110 3.38 -17.32 7.49
C LEU A 110 2.30 -16.68 6.62
N GLN A 111 1.68 -15.59 7.10
CA GLN A 111 0.71 -14.84 6.30
C GLN A 111 1.36 -14.23 5.05
N LEU A 112 2.57 -13.69 5.18
CA LEU A 112 3.30 -13.10 4.06
C LEU A 112 3.79 -14.16 3.07
N GLU A 113 4.24 -15.32 3.54
CA GLU A 113 4.63 -16.46 2.69
C GLU A 113 3.42 -16.98 1.88
N ASP A 114 2.26 -17.12 2.50
CA ASP A 114 1.00 -17.48 1.82
C ASP A 114 0.63 -16.44 0.75
N MET A 115 0.70 -15.15 1.11
CA MET A 115 0.44 -14.06 0.19
C MET A 115 1.43 -14.06 -0.99
N ALA A 116 2.72 -14.22 -0.72
CA ALA A 116 3.76 -14.28 -1.73
C ALA A 116 3.58 -15.48 -2.68
N GLN A 117 3.17 -16.63 -2.15
CA GLN A 117 2.89 -17.81 -2.97
C GLN A 117 1.70 -17.55 -3.91
N LYS A 118 0.60 -16.99 -3.41
CA LYS A 118 -0.58 -16.65 -4.22
C LYS A 118 -0.23 -15.69 -5.35
N VAL A 119 0.51 -14.64 -5.05
CA VAL A 119 0.95 -13.63 -6.04
C VAL A 119 1.85 -14.28 -7.10
N LYS A 120 2.79 -15.14 -6.68
CA LYS A 120 3.72 -15.84 -7.57
C LYS A 120 3.00 -16.80 -8.54
N GLU A 121 1.92 -17.45 -8.11
CA GLU A 121 1.13 -18.35 -8.97
C GLU A 121 0.55 -17.62 -10.19
N PHE A 122 0.35 -16.31 -10.11
CA PHE A 122 -0.06 -15.44 -11.21
C PHE A 122 1.12 -14.81 -11.97
N GLY A 123 2.35 -15.23 -11.66
CA GLY A 123 3.55 -14.67 -12.27
C GLY A 123 3.85 -13.23 -11.85
N LEU A 124 3.32 -12.81 -10.69
CA LEU A 124 3.43 -11.45 -10.17
C LEU A 124 4.36 -11.36 -8.97
N ASN A 125 4.79 -10.14 -8.70
CA ASN A 125 5.49 -9.72 -7.49
C ASN A 125 4.85 -8.44 -6.95
N ILE A 126 4.86 -8.25 -5.64
CA ILE A 126 4.43 -7.02 -4.97
C ILE A 126 5.59 -6.43 -4.18
N ASP A 127 5.44 -5.20 -3.71
CA ASP A 127 6.44 -4.55 -2.87
C ASP A 127 6.28 -5.02 -1.41
N TYR A 128 7.12 -5.96 -0.99
CA TYR A 128 7.10 -6.57 0.35
C TYR A 128 7.66 -5.67 1.46
N PHE A 129 7.92 -4.40 1.19
CA PHE A 129 8.38 -3.50 2.23
C PHE A 129 7.26 -3.27 3.28
N PRO A 130 7.55 -3.37 4.60
CA PRO A 130 6.51 -3.48 5.62
C PRO A 130 5.63 -2.24 5.81
N THR A 131 5.97 -1.08 5.25
CA THR A 131 5.06 0.08 5.22
C THR A 131 3.85 -0.13 4.30
N ASN A 132 3.92 -1.09 3.38
CA ASN A 132 2.86 -1.41 2.42
C ASN A 132 1.82 -2.41 2.96
N PHE A 133 1.95 -2.83 4.22
CA PHE A 133 1.05 -3.81 4.83
C PHE A 133 0.47 -3.27 6.13
N VAL A 134 -0.83 -3.42 6.31
CA VAL A 134 -1.55 -3.03 7.53
C VAL A 134 -2.20 -4.24 8.15
N LEU A 135 -2.05 -4.39 9.46
CA LEU A 135 -2.70 -5.45 10.24
C LEU A 135 -4.09 -4.96 10.70
N GLN A 136 -5.14 -5.60 10.19
CA GLN A 136 -6.52 -5.36 10.62
C GLN A 136 -7.15 -6.67 11.06
N ILE A 137 -7.61 -6.72 12.30
CA ILE A 137 -8.28 -7.91 12.90
C ILE A 137 -7.47 -9.20 12.63
N GLY A 138 -6.18 -9.17 12.95
CA GLY A 138 -5.29 -10.33 12.84
C GLY A 138 -4.87 -10.73 11.43
N ARG A 139 -5.21 -9.95 10.40
CA ARG A 139 -4.89 -10.24 9.00
C ARG A 139 -4.14 -9.08 8.34
N PHE A 140 -3.09 -9.40 7.59
CA PHE A 140 -2.37 -8.40 6.81
C PHE A 140 -3.08 -8.12 5.48
N TYR A 141 -3.22 -6.81 5.18
CA TYR A 141 -3.68 -6.27 3.91
C TYR A 141 -2.50 -5.62 3.20
N TYR A 142 -2.32 -5.91 1.93
CA TYR A 142 -1.42 -5.16 1.06
C TYR A 142 -2.12 -3.89 0.59
N ILE A 143 -1.74 -2.73 1.10
CA ILE A 143 -2.49 -1.48 0.93
C ILE A 143 -2.13 -0.68 -0.32
N ASP A 144 -1.09 -1.07 -1.03
CA ASP A 144 -0.76 -0.56 -2.35
C ASP A 144 -1.33 -1.49 -3.44
N TYR A 145 -1.46 -0.99 -4.67
CA TYR A 145 -1.88 -1.80 -5.81
C TYR A 145 -0.74 -2.11 -6.78
N GLU A 146 0.47 -1.59 -6.53
CA GLU A 146 1.60 -1.85 -7.40
C GLU A 146 1.94 -3.33 -7.44
N CYS A 147 1.95 -3.91 -8.64
CA CYS A 147 2.48 -5.24 -8.87
C CYS A 147 3.24 -5.29 -10.18
N ASN A 148 4.27 -6.12 -10.20
CA ASN A 148 5.18 -6.27 -11.33
C ASN A 148 5.30 -7.76 -11.68
N SER A 149 5.94 -8.07 -12.81
CA SER A 149 6.28 -9.45 -13.14
C SER A 149 7.19 -10.05 -12.07
N TYR A 150 7.00 -11.34 -11.78
CA TYR A 150 7.79 -12.05 -10.77
C TYR A 150 9.29 -11.95 -11.07
N MET A 151 10.04 -11.58 -10.05
CA MET A 151 11.50 -11.57 -10.05
C MET A 151 11.99 -12.13 -8.71
N ALA A 152 12.78 -13.20 -8.75
CA ALA A 152 13.30 -13.85 -7.53
C ALA A 152 14.15 -12.91 -6.67
N GLU A 153 14.81 -11.94 -7.29
CA GLU A 153 15.63 -10.94 -6.60
C GLU A 153 14.81 -10.06 -5.64
N TRP A 154 13.56 -9.76 -5.99
CA TRP A 154 12.66 -8.87 -5.25
C TRP A 154 11.49 -9.59 -4.59
N ASN A 155 11.57 -10.92 -4.48
CA ASN A 155 10.54 -11.70 -3.81
C ASN A 155 10.62 -11.54 -2.28
N PHE A 156 9.62 -12.11 -1.59
CA PHE A 156 9.57 -12.03 -0.13
C PHE A 156 10.76 -12.74 0.52
N GLU A 157 11.10 -13.94 0.07
CA GLU A 157 12.10 -14.82 0.69
C GLU A 157 13.53 -14.26 0.55
N ASN A 158 13.86 -13.62 -0.57
CA ASN A 158 15.22 -13.13 -0.83
C ASN A 158 15.39 -11.67 -0.42
N TRP A 159 14.35 -10.85 -0.52
CA TRP A 159 14.43 -9.42 -0.26
C TRP A 159 13.53 -8.96 0.88
N GLY A 160 12.22 -9.19 0.78
CA GLY A 160 11.23 -8.62 1.69
C GLY A 160 11.45 -8.99 3.14
N ILE A 161 11.73 -10.27 3.40
CA ILE A 161 11.91 -10.83 4.75
C ILE A 161 12.95 -10.08 5.59
N LYS A 162 13.93 -9.45 4.97
CA LYS A 162 14.99 -8.67 5.65
C LYS A 162 14.44 -7.49 6.46
N TYR A 163 13.23 -7.03 6.13
CA TYR A 163 12.59 -5.87 6.77
C TYR A 163 11.46 -6.25 7.73
N TRP A 164 11.18 -7.56 7.91
CA TRP A 164 10.10 -8.05 8.78
C TRP A 164 10.56 -8.49 10.17
N SER A 165 11.76 -8.11 10.54
CA SER A 165 12.31 -8.21 11.89
C SER A 165 13.38 -7.13 12.08
N LYS A 166 13.89 -6.95 13.30
CA LYS A 166 14.94 -5.96 13.60
C LYS A 166 16.31 -6.43 13.12
N THR A 167 16.41 -6.71 11.82
CA THR A 167 17.69 -6.98 11.14
C THR A 167 18.54 -5.71 11.02
N LYS A 168 19.77 -5.88 10.57
CA LYS A 168 20.63 -4.72 10.27
C LYS A 168 20.00 -3.82 9.21
N GLU A 169 19.42 -4.40 8.15
CA GLU A 169 18.76 -3.67 7.07
C GLU A 169 17.57 -2.85 7.58
N PHE A 170 16.73 -3.42 8.44
CA PHE A 170 15.60 -2.71 9.04
C PHE A 170 16.10 -1.56 9.94
N LEU A 171 17.09 -1.80 10.79
CA LEU A 171 17.62 -0.80 11.72
C LEU A 171 18.35 0.33 10.99
N ASP A 172 19.09 0.03 9.94
CA ASP A 172 19.70 1.04 9.07
C ASP A 172 18.64 1.92 8.40
N TYR A 173 17.58 1.30 7.87
CA TYR A 173 16.48 2.04 7.26
C TYR A 173 15.76 2.93 8.28
N LEU A 174 15.46 2.43 9.48
CA LEU A 174 14.83 3.19 10.55
C LEU A 174 15.68 4.39 10.99
N ARG A 175 17.01 4.22 11.08
CA ARG A 175 17.92 5.31 11.41
C ARG A 175 17.90 6.42 10.36
N ASP A 176 17.82 6.05 9.09
CA ASP A 176 17.84 6.98 7.97
C ASP A 176 16.46 7.64 7.73
N HIS A 177 15.40 7.10 8.35
CA HIS A 177 14.02 7.60 8.27
C HIS A 177 13.39 7.70 9.67
N PRO A 178 13.87 8.62 10.52
CA PRO A 178 13.45 8.69 11.93
C PRO A 178 11.97 9.06 12.14
N ASP A 179 11.32 9.59 11.12
CA ASP A 179 9.91 10.03 11.17
C ASP A 179 8.89 8.88 10.91
N LEU A 180 9.38 7.66 10.64
CA LEU A 180 8.57 6.46 10.42
C LEU A 180 8.24 5.73 11.73
#